data_e24433b55557939ee8657fc0af9d2fe3
#
_entry.id   e24433b55557939ee8657fc0af9d2fe3
#
_cell.length_a   1.000
_cell.length_b   1.000
_cell.length_c   1.000
_cell.angle_alpha   90.00
_cell.angle_beta   90.00
_cell.angle_gamma   90.00
#
_symmetry.space_group_name_H-M   'P 1'
#
loop_
_entity.id
_entity.type
_entity.pdbx_description
1 polymer ?
#
loop_
_entity_poly.entity_id
_entity_poly.type
_entity_poly.pdbx_seq_one_letter_code
_entity_poly.pdbx_strand_id
1 'polypeptide(L)'
;MGNYYSNSAPKFKKGEATFLPIPEYSYSGSAKTELKNKSVTKEELAELYESMLVIREFEDMILKLKNGAYEVLSDFEYRGPTHLSIGQEATAAGVCSQLAITDQITSTHRGHGDSIAKGFHAIRRMTDAELKARCPEFENLSGADLQEAVMEDHIYRTIAELFGKEAGYA
;
A
#
# COMPACT_ATOMS: atom_id res chain seq x y z
N MET A 1 37.89 13.13 5.90
CA MET A 1 36.85 12.59 4.96
C MET A 1 37.60 11.79 3.90
N GLY A 2 37.43 10.46 3.92
CA GLY A 2 38.09 9.57 2.97
C GLY A 2 37.45 9.69 1.58
N ASN A 3 38.28 9.81 0.55
CA ASN A 3 37.82 9.73 -0.83
C ASN A 3 37.31 8.31 -1.11
N TYR A 4 35.99 8.16 -1.20
CA TYR A 4 35.32 6.90 -1.52
C TYR A 4 35.34 6.54 -3.01
N TYR A 5 35.98 7.33 -3.85
CA TYR A 5 36.11 7.02 -5.27
C TYR A 5 37.49 6.44 -5.54
N SER A 6 37.57 5.12 -5.71
CA SER A 6 38.79 4.53 -6.24
C SER A 6 38.82 4.83 -7.75
N ASN A 7 39.88 5.52 -8.22
CA ASN A 7 40.15 5.79 -9.64
C ASN A 7 40.68 4.56 -10.40
N SER A 8 40.46 3.34 -9.88
CA SER A 8 40.83 2.13 -10.60
C SER A 8 39.84 1.86 -11.73
N ALA A 9 40.30 1.91 -12.94
CA ALA A 9 39.53 1.47 -14.11
C ALA A 9 39.09 0.03 -13.92
N PRO A 10 37.84 -0.32 -14.27
CA PRO A 10 37.34 -1.69 -14.13
C PRO A 10 38.19 -2.63 -14.98
N LYS A 11 38.66 -3.73 -14.40
CA LYS A 11 39.41 -4.77 -15.11
C LYS A 11 38.43 -5.83 -15.57
N PHE A 12 38.20 -5.85 -16.88
CA PHE A 12 37.36 -6.88 -17.49
C PHE A 12 38.20 -8.12 -17.80
N LYS A 13 37.79 -9.26 -17.25
CA LYS A 13 38.33 -10.56 -17.68
C LYS A 13 37.27 -11.25 -18.53
N LYS A 14 37.70 -11.80 -19.68
CA LYS A 14 36.83 -12.70 -20.44
C LYS A 14 36.62 -13.97 -19.62
N GLY A 15 35.37 -14.35 -19.41
CA GLY A 15 34.97 -15.52 -18.63
C GLY A 15 33.49 -15.75 -18.72
N GLU A 16 33.04 -16.85 -18.15
CA GLU A 16 31.63 -17.19 -18.02
C GLU A 16 31.19 -16.92 -16.58
N ALA A 17 30.01 -16.31 -16.43
CA ALA A 17 29.35 -16.18 -15.14
C ALA A 17 28.40 -17.38 -14.96
N THR A 18 28.65 -18.20 -13.93
CA THR A 18 27.73 -19.27 -13.56
C THR A 18 26.94 -18.84 -12.35
N PHE A 19 25.64 -19.03 -12.40
CA PHE A 19 24.72 -18.74 -11.30
C PHE A 19 24.29 -20.05 -10.65
N LEU A 20 24.09 -20.02 -9.33
CA LEU A 20 23.41 -21.12 -8.63
C LEU A 20 21.98 -21.22 -9.19
N PRO A 21 21.41 -22.44 -9.26
CA PRO A 21 20.02 -22.59 -9.65
C PRO A 21 19.12 -21.74 -8.78
N ILE A 22 18.24 -20.95 -9.41
CA ILE A 22 17.22 -20.18 -8.70
C ILE A 22 16.05 -21.12 -8.47
N PRO A 23 15.64 -21.39 -7.22
CA PRO A 23 14.51 -22.25 -6.96
C PRO A 23 13.22 -21.58 -7.46
N GLU A 24 12.43 -22.32 -8.21
CA GLU A 24 11.08 -21.92 -8.57
C GLU A 24 10.10 -22.50 -7.57
N TYR A 25 9.22 -21.63 -7.06
CA TYR A 25 8.14 -22.03 -6.17
C TYR A 25 6.81 -21.83 -6.89
N SER A 26 5.98 -22.84 -6.89
CA SER A 26 4.62 -22.77 -7.39
C SER A 26 3.62 -22.98 -6.23
N TYR A 27 2.59 -22.15 -6.21
CA TYR A 27 1.47 -22.32 -5.29
C TYR A 27 0.37 -23.12 -6.01
N SER A 28 0.07 -24.30 -5.50
CA SER A 28 -0.98 -25.19 -6.04
C SER A 28 -2.29 -25.13 -5.25
N GLY A 29 -2.36 -24.27 -4.25
CA GLY A 29 -3.53 -24.09 -3.39
C GLY A 29 -4.63 -23.23 -4.01
N SER A 30 -5.63 -22.94 -3.20
CA SER A 30 -6.73 -22.05 -3.52
C SER A 30 -7.31 -21.49 -2.23
N ALA A 31 -8.10 -20.42 -2.29
CA ALA A 31 -8.82 -19.89 -1.12
C ALA A 31 -9.64 -20.99 -0.41
N LYS A 32 -10.24 -21.89 -1.18
CA LYS A 32 -10.98 -23.05 -0.63
C LYS A 32 -10.07 -24.00 0.14
N THR A 33 -8.88 -24.24 -0.34
CA THR A 33 -7.89 -25.10 0.32
C THR A 33 -7.43 -24.46 1.62
N GLU A 34 -7.12 -23.16 1.58
CA GLU A 34 -6.66 -22.41 2.76
C GLU A 34 -7.72 -22.31 3.85
N LEU A 35 -8.99 -22.07 3.46
CA LEU A 35 -10.12 -22.10 4.39
C LEU A 35 -10.30 -23.49 5.03
N LYS A 36 -10.16 -24.56 4.24
CA LYS A 36 -10.25 -25.94 4.76
C LYS A 36 -9.13 -26.25 5.74
N ASN A 37 -7.92 -25.78 5.46
CA ASN A 37 -6.75 -25.96 6.30
C ASN A 37 -6.73 -25.01 7.51
N LYS A 38 -7.68 -24.06 7.57
CA LYS A 38 -7.75 -23.02 8.60
C LYS A 38 -6.51 -22.12 8.67
N SER A 39 -5.80 -21.99 7.55
CA SER A 39 -4.68 -21.06 7.42
C SER A 39 -5.14 -19.62 7.22
N VAL A 40 -6.42 -19.44 6.84
CA VAL A 40 -7.06 -18.13 6.67
C VAL A 40 -8.55 -18.28 7.00
N THR A 41 -9.19 -17.25 7.52
CA THR A 41 -10.63 -17.15 7.76
C THR A 41 -11.35 -16.52 6.56
N LYS A 42 -12.69 -16.60 6.56
CA LYS A 42 -13.49 -15.89 5.54
C LYS A 42 -13.41 -14.38 5.70
N GLU A 43 -13.36 -13.93 6.93
CA GLU A 43 -13.26 -12.53 7.31
C GLU A 43 -11.94 -11.95 6.81
N GLU A 44 -10.81 -12.64 7.04
CA GLU A 44 -9.50 -12.22 6.52
C GLU A 44 -9.45 -12.20 4.99
N LEU A 45 -10.09 -13.16 4.32
CA LEU A 45 -10.19 -13.13 2.85
C LEU A 45 -11.05 -11.95 2.35
N ALA A 46 -12.12 -11.61 3.07
CA ALA A 46 -12.94 -10.44 2.75
C ALA A 46 -12.16 -9.15 2.93
N GLU A 47 -11.41 -8.99 4.03
CA GLU A 47 -10.53 -7.84 4.28
C GLU A 47 -9.44 -7.69 3.21
N LEU A 48 -8.83 -8.80 2.79
CA LEU A 48 -7.86 -8.81 1.71
C LEU A 48 -8.48 -8.32 0.40
N TYR A 49 -9.65 -8.86 0.06
CA TYR A 49 -10.34 -8.49 -1.17
C TYR A 49 -10.79 -7.04 -1.17
N GLU A 50 -11.32 -6.56 -0.05
CA GLU A 50 -11.68 -5.15 0.13
C GLU A 50 -10.47 -4.24 -0.04
N SER A 51 -9.34 -4.57 0.59
CA SER A 51 -8.10 -3.79 0.43
C SER A 51 -7.64 -3.74 -1.03
N MET A 52 -7.73 -4.85 -1.76
CA MET A 52 -7.42 -4.90 -3.19
C MET A 52 -8.37 -4.02 -4.03
N LEU A 53 -9.67 -4.03 -3.71
CA LEU A 53 -10.66 -3.20 -4.40
C LEU A 53 -10.41 -1.72 -4.16
N VAL A 54 -10.17 -1.33 -2.90
CA VAL A 54 -9.91 0.07 -2.55
C VAL A 54 -8.64 0.57 -3.25
N ILE A 55 -7.57 -0.23 -3.25
CA ILE A 55 -6.33 0.12 -3.97
C ILE A 55 -6.63 0.31 -5.46
N ARG A 56 -7.36 -0.60 -6.09
CA ARG A 56 -7.72 -0.50 -7.51
C ARG A 56 -8.53 0.75 -7.81
N GLU A 57 -9.59 1.01 -7.06
CA GLU A 57 -10.43 2.20 -7.25
C GLU A 57 -9.67 3.50 -7.01
N PHE A 58 -8.77 3.51 -6.01
CA PHE A 58 -7.88 4.63 -5.75
C PHE A 58 -6.98 4.92 -6.97
N GLU A 59 -6.32 3.91 -7.49
CA GLU A 59 -5.41 4.05 -8.64
C GLU A 59 -6.17 4.43 -9.92
N ASP A 60 -7.34 3.85 -10.15
CA ASP A 60 -8.22 4.19 -11.29
C ASP A 60 -8.73 5.64 -11.18
N MET A 61 -9.02 6.12 -9.96
CA MET A 61 -9.36 7.52 -9.71
C MET A 61 -8.17 8.43 -10.05
N ILE A 62 -6.97 8.12 -9.61
CA ILE A 62 -5.76 8.89 -9.93
C ILE A 62 -5.54 8.93 -11.45
N LEU A 63 -5.72 7.80 -12.14
CA LEU A 63 -5.64 7.74 -13.61
C LEU A 63 -6.66 8.65 -14.28
N LYS A 64 -7.91 8.64 -13.80
CA LYS A 64 -8.99 9.50 -14.31
C LYS A 64 -8.70 10.99 -14.05
N LEU A 65 -8.22 11.35 -12.86
CA LEU A 65 -7.79 12.71 -12.52
C LEU A 65 -6.67 13.18 -13.46
N LYS A 66 -5.67 12.34 -13.67
CA LYS A 66 -4.54 12.63 -14.57
C LYS A 66 -4.99 12.88 -16.01
N ASN A 67 -6.00 12.16 -16.47
CA ASN A 67 -6.52 12.27 -17.82
C ASN A 67 -7.64 13.33 -17.98
N GLY A 68 -7.92 14.11 -16.92
CA GLY A 68 -8.95 15.15 -16.95
C GLY A 68 -10.38 14.61 -17.07
N ALA A 69 -10.63 13.38 -16.60
CA ALA A 69 -11.93 12.73 -16.73
C ALA A 69 -12.99 13.23 -15.70
N TYR A 70 -12.58 14.03 -14.72
CA TYR A 70 -13.49 14.62 -13.73
C TYR A 70 -13.68 16.12 -14.02
N GLU A 71 -14.84 16.48 -14.57
CA GLU A 71 -15.21 17.88 -14.83
C GLU A 71 -15.44 18.73 -13.57
N VAL A 72 -15.60 18.09 -12.42
CA VAL A 72 -15.98 18.72 -11.13
C VAL A 72 -14.91 19.68 -10.60
N LEU A 73 -13.70 19.59 -11.10
CA LEU A 73 -12.56 20.38 -10.67
C LEU A 73 -12.01 21.18 -11.87
N SER A 74 -12.81 22.08 -12.41
CA SER A 74 -12.45 22.88 -13.59
C SER A 74 -11.12 23.63 -13.47
N ASP A 75 -10.70 23.94 -12.22
CA ASP A 75 -9.48 24.66 -11.91
C ASP A 75 -8.36 23.73 -11.41
N PHE A 76 -8.60 22.41 -11.41
CA PHE A 76 -7.63 21.44 -10.97
C PHE A 76 -6.73 21.00 -12.13
N GLU A 77 -5.46 21.31 -12.05
CA GLU A 77 -4.43 20.82 -12.96
C GLU A 77 -3.62 19.75 -12.25
N TYR A 78 -3.64 18.52 -12.79
CA TYR A 78 -2.80 17.45 -12.31
C TYR A 78 -1.34 17.73 -12.69
N ARG A 79 -0.49 17.99 -11.69
CA ARG A 79 0.93 18.31 -11.90
C ARG A 79 1.82 17.19 -11.41
N GLY A 80 2.71 16.77 -12.26
CA GLY A 80 3.78 15.84 -11.95
C GLY A 80 3.55 14.41 -12.44
N PRO A 81 4.60 13.58 -12.40
CA PRO A 81 4.50 12.16 -12.74
C PRO A 81 3.87 11.41 -11.59
N THR A 82 2.87 10.57 -11.87
CA THR A 82 2.36 9.58 -10.93
C THR A 82 2.54 8.20 -11.52
N HIS A 83 3.15 7.35 -10.75
CA HIS A 83 3.38 5.96 -11.11
C HIS A 83 2.34 5.10 -10.39
N LEU A 84 1.42 4.55 -11.16
CA LEU A 84 0.33 3.74 -10.63
C LEU A 84 0.82 2.36 -10.18
N SER A 85 0.18 1.80 -9.16
CA SER A 85 0.38 0.44 -8.68
C SER A 85 -0.68 -0.55 -9.16
N ILE A 86 -1.43 -0.20 -10.23
CA ILE A 86 -2.42 -1.08 -10.86
C ILE A 86 -1.78 -2.42 -11.22
N GLY A 87 -2.40 -3.51 -10.77
CA GLY A 87 -1.92 -4.89 -10.93
C GLY A 87 -1.04 -5.40 -9.78
N GLN A 88 -0.76 -4.57 -8.78
CA GLN A 88 0.05 -4.94 -7.60
C GLN A 88 -0.79 -5.08 -6.32
N GLU A 89 -2.11 -4.94 -6.41
CA GLU A 89 -3.04 -4.90 -5.28
C GLU A 89 -2.92 -6.14 -4.39
N ALA A 90 -2.86 -7.32 -5.00
CA ALA A 90 -2.75 -8.58 -4.28
C ALA A 90 -1.42 -8.71 -3.52
N THR A 91 -0.34 -8.16 -4.06
CA THR A 91 0.97 -8.16 -3.41
C THR A 91 0.93 -7.25 -2.17
N ALA A 92 0.43 -6.03 -2.33
CA ALA A 92 0.31 -5.07 -1.23
C ALA A 92 -0.60 -5.60 -0.11
N ALA A 93 -1.82 -6.01 -0.45
CA ALA A 93 -2.79 -6.53 0.51
C ALA A 93 -2.28 -7.81 1.21
N GLY A 94 -1.72 -8.76 0.44
CA GLY A 94 -1.24 -10.03 0.97
C GLY A 94 -0.06 -9.87 1.93
N VAL A 95 0.94 -9.06 1.57
CA VAL A 95 2.09 -8.80 2.45
C VAL A 95 1.64 -8.06 3.70
N CYS A 96 0.90 -6.96 3.55
CA CYS A 96 0.49 -6.12 4.67
C CYS A 96 -0.42 -6.85 5.66
N SER A 97 -1.21 -7.83 5.20
CA SER A 97 -2.06 -8.65 6.08
C SER A 97 -1.29 -9.51 7.08
N GLN A 98 0.00 -9.73 6.85
CA GLN A 98 0.85 -10.56 7.73
C GLN A 98 1.70 -9.73 8.69
N LEU A 99 1.63 -8.40 8.61
CA LEU A 99 2.44 -7.51 9.42
C LEU A 99 1.77 -7.19 10.76
N ALA A 100 2.56 -7.02 11.81
CA ALA A 100 2.06 -6.45 13.05
C ALA A 100 1.75 -4.94 12.88
N ILE A 101 0.91 -4.38 13.76
CA ILE A 101 0.58 -2.94 13.75
C ILE A 101 1.86 -2.09 13.81
N THR A 102 2.84 -2.53 14.60
CA THR A 102 4.11 -1.83 14.85
C THR A 102 5.16 -2.00 13.77
N ASP A 103 4.95 -2.93 12.82
CA ASP A 103 5.91 -3.16 11.76
C ASP A 103 5.95 -1.95 10.81
N GLN A 104 7.14 -1.61 10.39
CA GLN A 104 7.40 -0.56 9.43
C GLN A 104 7.66 -1.15 8.05
N ILE A 105 7.19 -0.47 7.03
CA ILE A 105 7.45 -0.84 5.64
C ILE A 105 8.20 0.28 4.93
N THR A 106 9.00 -0.09 3.96
CA THR A 106 9.54 0.83 2.96
C THR A 106 8.98 0.44 1.61
N SER A 107 8.65 1.42 0.81
CA SER A 107 8.08 1.18 -0.51
C SER A 107 8.83 1.94 -1.60
N THR A 108 8.40 1.77 -2.82
CA THR A 108 8.92 2.45 -4.00
C THR A 108 8.08 3.71 -4.30
N HIS A 109 8.38 4.36 -5.41
CA HIS A 109 7.57 5.46 -5.96
C HIS A 109 6.14 5.03 -6.38
N ARG A 110 5.79 3.75 -6.24
CA ARG A 110 4.44 3.18 -6.43
C ARG A 110 3.81 2.75 -5.10
N GLY A 111 4.21 3.36 -4.00
CA GLY A 111 3.88 2.95 -2.65
C GLY A 111 2.44 3.20 -2.18
N HIS A 112 1.56 3.74 -3.02
CA HIS A 112 0.19 4.04 -2.62
C HIS A 112 -0.55 2.79 -2.15
N GLY A 113 -0.50 1.71 -2.93
CA GLY A 113 -1.11 0.45 -2.58
C GLY A 113 -0.57 -0.13 -1.26
N ASP A 114 0.74 -0.05 -1.04
CA ASP A 114 1.37 -0.51 0.19
C ASP A 114 0.92 0.32 1.41
N SER A 115 0.84 1.66 1.25
CA SER A 115 0.35 2.57 2.29
C SER A 115 -1.09 2.27 2.67
N ILE A 116 -1.98 2.15 1.67
CA ILE A 116 -3.40 1.85 1.87
C ILE A 116 -3.56 0.48 2.56
N ALA A 117 -2.91 -0.56 2.03
CA ALA A 117 -3.00 -1.89 2.60
C ALA A 117 -2.50 -1.96 4.04
N LYS A 118 -1.35 -1.34 4.34
CA LYS A 118 -0.78 -1.31 5.70
C LYS A 118 -1.66 -0.52 6.66
N GLY A 119 -2.18 0.63 6.22
CA GLY A 119 -3.09 1.46 7.00
C GLY A 119 -4.38 0.72 7.35
N PHE A 120 -5.05 0.14 6.37
CA PHE A 120 -6.29 -0.62 6.57
C PHE A 120 -6.08 -1.82 7.49
N HIS A 121 -5.00 -2.58 7.27
CA HIS A 121 -4.67 -3.70 8.13
C HIS A 121 -4.45 -3.26 9.59
N ALA A 122 -3.74 -2.15 9.82
CA ALA A 122 -3.49 -1.63 11.15
C ALA A 122 -4.78 -1.10 11.81
N ILE A 123 -5.59 -0.32 11.09
CA ILE A 123 -6.84 0.26 11.59
C ILE A 123 -7.80 -0.83 12.08
N ARG A 124 -7.97 -1.90 11.31
CA ARG A 124 -8.84 -3.03 11.69
C ARG A 124 -8.40 -3.76 12.96
N ARG A 125 -7.14 -3.64 13.36
CA ARG A 125 -6.53 -4.36 14.49
C ARG A 125 -6.26 -3.46 15.69
N MET A 126 -6.45 -2.15 15.54
CA MET A 126 -6.37 -1.22 16.66
C MET A 126 -7.67 -1.21 17.45
N THR A 127 -7.53 -1.01 18.76
CA THR A 127 -8.66 -0.74 19.65
C THR A 127 -9.22 0.66 19.40
N ASP A 128 -10.46 0.91 19.79
CA ASP A 128 -11.07 2.25 19.73
C ASP A 128 -10.20 3.30 20.44
N ALA A 129 -9.61 2.95 21.57
CA ALA A 129 -8.74 3.86 22.32
C ALA A 129 -7.47 4.23 21.54
N GLU A 130 -6.87 3.27 20.82
CA GLU A 130 -5.69 3.53 19.98
C GLU A 130 -6.04 4.35 18.75
N LEU A 131 -7.20 4.12 18.13
CA LEU A 131 -7.68 4.90 17.00
C LEU A 131 -7.96 6.36 17.42
N LYS A 132 -8.70 6.55 18.51
CA LYS A 132 -9.01 7.90 19.05
C LYS A 132 -7.76 8.67 19.48
N ALA A 133 -6.75 7.96 20.01
CA ALA A 133 -5.49 8.60 20.35
C ALA A 133 -4.72 9.14 19.12
N ARG A 134 -4.94 8.55 17.93
CA ARG A 134 -4.33 8.95 16.66
C ARG A 134 -5.18 9.94 15.88
N CYS A 135 -6.50 9.79 15.98
CA CYS A 135 -7.51 10.55 15.24
C CYS A 135 -8.53 11.12 16.24
N PRO A 136 -8.14 12.11 17.07
CA PRO A 136 -9.01 12.66 18.12
C PRO A 136 -10.27 13.35 17.56
N GLU A 137 -10.27 13.75 16.30
CA GLU A 137 -11.43 14.30 15.59
C GLU A 137 -12.62 13.33 15.55
N PHE A 138 -12.37 12.03 15.68
CA PHE A 138 -13.39 10.97 15.69
C PHE A 138 -13.69 10.43 17.09
N GLU A 139 -13.40 11.19 18.17
CA GLU A 139 -13.58 10.73 19.55
C GLU A 139 -15.02 10.29 19.89
N ASN A 140 -16.01 10.85 19.19
CA ASN A 140 -17.43 10.55 19.39
C ASN A 140 -17.89 9.27 18.68
N LEU A 141 -17.07 8.65 17.82
CA LEU A 141 -17.38 7.42 17.12
C LEU A 141 -16.83 6.21 17.90
N SER A 142 -17.30 5.01 17.55
CA SER A 142 -16.83 3.75 18.15
C SER A 142 -17.07 2.56 17.23
N GLY A 143 -16.30 1.48 17.44
CA GLY A 143 -16.47 0.23 16.71
C GLY A 143 -16.32 0.40 15.20
N ALA A 144 -17.25 -0.17 14.43
CA ALA A 144 -17.21 -0.15 12.97
C ALA A 144 -17.24 1.26 12.39
N ASP A 145 -18.08 2.16 12.92
CA ASP A 145 -18.18 3.53 12.43
C ASP A 145 -16.87 4.32 12.62
N LEU A 146 -16.17 4.07 13.74
CA LEU A 146 -14.85 4.66 13.98
C LEU A 146 -13.80 4.11 12.99
N GLN A 147 -13.79 2.80 12.78
CA GLN A 147 -12.85 2.19 11.83
C GLN A 147 -13.08 2.70 10.40
N GLU A 148 -14.33 2.79 9.96
CA GLU A 148 -14.69 3.31 8.64
C GLU A 148 -14.24 4.77 8.49
N ALA A 149 -14.55 5.64 9.44
CA ALA A 149 -14.13 7.04 9.40
C ALA A 149 -12.60 7.21 9.34
N VAL A 150 -11.85 6.41 10.10
CA VAL A 150 -10.38 6.46 10.08
C VAL A 150 -9.81 5.89 8.78
N MET A 151 -10.45 4.89 8.17
CA MET A 151 -10.04 4.39 6.84
C MET A 151 -10.29 5.43 5.75
N GLU A 152 -11.42 6.12 5.79
CA GLU A 152 -11.73 7.21 4.86
C GLU A 152 -10.74 8.36 5.00
N ASP A 153 -10.41 8.76 6.24
CA ASP A 153 -9.39 9.79 6.50
C ASP A 153 -8.02 9.35 5.98
N HIS A 154 -7.66 8.07 6.15
CA HIS A 154 -6.41 7.54 5.61
C HIS A 154 -6.34 7.66 4.08
N ILE A 155 -7.42 7.36 3.36
CA ILE A 155 -7.50 7.56 1.90
C ILE A 155 -7.40 9.05 1.56
N TYR A 156 -8.14 9.89 2.26
CA TYR A 156 -8.11 11.35 2.06
C TYR A 156 -6.69 11.91 2.23
N ARG A 157 -6.00 11.56 3.30
CA ARG A 157 -4.62 11.99 3.57
C ARG A 157 -3.64 11.44 2.52
N THR A 158 -3.83 10.21 2.07
CA THR A 158 -3.00 9.61 1.01
C THR A 158 -3.16 10.37 -0.30
N ILE A 159 -4.37 10.79 -0.66
CA ILE A 159 -4.61 11.65 -1.83
C ILE A 159 -3.97 13.03 -1.63
N ALA A 160 -4.18 13.63 -0.47
CA ALA A 160 -3.62 14.94 -0.15
C ALA A 160 -2.09 14.95 -0.23
N GLU A 161 -1.44 13.90 0.29
CA GLU A 161 0.00 13.70 0.19
C GLU A 161 0.47 13.62 -1.28
N LEU A 162 -0.19 12.83 -2.11
CA LEU A 162 0.13 12.72 -3.54
C LEU A 162 0.04 14.05 -4.27
N PHE A 163 -0.84 14.94 -3.84
CA PHE A 163 -1.03 16.25 -4.44
C PHE A 163 -0.30 17.37 -3.70
N GLY A 164 0.55 17.07 -2.73
CA GLY A 164 1.31 18.04 -1.96
C GLY A 164 0.42 19.03 -1.22
N LYS A 165 -0.68 18.57 -0.62
CA LYS A 165 -1.62 19.38 0.15
C LYS A 165 -1.32 19.26 1.65
N GLU A 166 -1.61 20.32 2.40
CA GLU A 166 -1.39 20.40 3.86
C GLU A 166 -2.10 19.29 4.65
N ALA A 167 -3.18 18.74 4.11
CA ALA A 167 -3.89 17.63 4.74
C ALA A 167 -3.20 16.27 4.58
N GLY A 168 -2.05 16.19 3.88
CA GLY A 168 -1.25 14.98 3.76
C GLY A 168 -0.58 14.57 5.06
N TYR A 169 0.29 13.56 4.97
CA TYR A 169 1.03 13.02 6.12
C TYR A 169 2.34 13.75 6.41
N ALA A 170 2.89 14.52 5.45
CA ALA A 170 4.16 15.24 5.56
C ALA A 170 3.98 16.67 6.07
#